data_bc268288e08bf4d3a9ce1487873f769d
#
_entry.id   bc268288e08bf4d3a9ce1487873f769d
#
_cell.length_a   1.000
_cell.length_b   1.000
_cell.length_c   1.000
_cell.angle_alpha   90.00
_cell.angle_beta   90.00
_cell.angle_gamma   90.00
#
_symmetry.space_group_name_H-M   'P 1'
#
loop_
_entity.id
_entity.type
_entity.pdbx_description
1 polymer ?
#
loop_
_entity_poly.entity_id
_entity_poly.type
_entity_poly.pdbx_seq_one_letter_code
_entity_poly.pdbx_strand_id
1 'polypeptide(L)'
;ANPVVTFTMADGKVMKAELYPEVAPNTVNNFISLVKKGFYDGLVFHRVIRGFMIQGGDPQGTGMGGPGYSIKGEFTYNGFSNDLKHTPGVLSMARAMDPNSAGSQFFIMHETSPHLDGQYAAFGKVTDGLDVVNKIAEVPTDYSDRPLEPQMIQNMTVDTFGVEYPEPETV
;
A
#
# COMPACT_ATOMS: atom_id res chain seq x y z
N ALA A 1 -15.00 13.81 4.61
CA ALA A 1 -13.52 13.79 4.46
C ALA A 1 -13.06 12.39 4.08
N ASN A 2 -12.04 12.30 3.26
CA ASN A 2 -11.46 11.01 2.88
C ASN A 2 -10.76 10.37 4.08
N PRO A 3 -10.75 9.02 4.17
CA PRO A 3 -10.08 8.34 5.29
C PRO A 3 -8.58 8.63 5.29
N VAL A 4 -8.02 8.69 6.49
CA VAL A 4 -6.57 8.90 6.70
C VAL A 4 -6.02 7.74 7.50
N VAL A 5 -5.00 7.08 6.94
CA VAL A 5 -4.29 5.98 7.59
C VAL A 5 -3.01 6.52 8.20
N THR A 6 -2.72 6.12 9.44
CA THR A 6 -1.47 6.44 10.13
C THR A 6 -0.64 5.17 10.25
N PHE A 7 0.58 5.24 9.74
CA PHE A 7 1.59 4.18 9.89
C PHE A 7 2.54 4.62 11.00
N THR A 8 2.64 3.84 12.07
CA THR A 8 3.65 4.05 13.10
C THR A 8 4.73 2.99 12.94
N MET A 9 5.93 3.42 12.60
CA MET A 9 7.06 2.51 12.42
C MET A 9 7.64 2.11 13.78
N ALA A 10 8.36 0.99 13.82
CA ALA A 10 8.94 0.47 15.06
C ALA A 10 9.93 1.44 15.71
N ASP A 11 10.54 2.33 14.93
CA ASP A 11 11.45 3.37 15.44
C ASP A 11 10.72 4.63 15.92
N GLY A 12 9.39 4.62 15.88
CA GLY A 12 8.55 5.75 16.31
C GLY A 12 8.23 6.76 15.23
N LYS A 13 8.81 6.64 14.03
CA LYS A 13 8.49 7.55 12.92
C LYS A 13 7.09 7.28 12.40
N VAL A 14 6.43 8.33 11.90
CA VAL A 14 5.03 8.28 11.50
C VAL A 14 4.87 8.77 10.07
N MET A 15 4.04 8.05 9.31
CA MET A 15 3.55 8.49 8.00
C MET A 15 2.03 8.52 8.04
N LYS A 16 1.43 9.48 7.34
CA LYS A 16 -0.03 9.54 7.16
C LYS A 16 -0.35 9.58 5.68
N ALA A 17 -1.40 8.87 5.29
CA ALA A 17 -1.85 8.78 3.91
C ALA A 17 -3.35 8.99 3.83
N GLU A 18 -3.77 9.81 2.89
CA GLU A 18 -5.17 9.96 2.53
C GLU A 18 -5.54 8.88 1.52
N LEU A 19 -6.67 8.21 1.75
CA LEU A 19 -7.19 7.22 0.80
C LEU A 19 -8.27 7.86 -0.06
N TYR A 20 -8.42 7.37 -1.30
CA TYR A 20 -9.33 7.95 -2.29
C TYR A 20 -10.44 6.95 -2.67
N PRO A 21 -11.54 6.89 -1.89
CA PRO A 21 -12.65 5.97 -2.20
C PRO A 21 -13.26 6.22 -3.58
N GLU A 22 -13.25 7.48 -4.04
CA GLU A 22 -13.78 7.85 -5.35
C GLU A 22 -12.93 7.30 -6.51
N VAL A 23 -11.66 6.99 -6.24
CA VAL A 23 -10.72 6.49 -7.26
C VAL A 23 -10.75 4.97 -7.33
N ALA A 24 -10.74 4.30 -6.18
CA ALA A 24 -10.66 2.85 -6.09
C ALA A 24 -11.47 2.35 -4.88
N PRO A 25 -12.80 2.33 -5.00
CA PRO A 25 -13.68 2.12 -3.83
C PRO A 25 -13.49 0.77 -3.14
N ASN A 26 -13.43 -0.33 -3.88
CA ASN A 26 -13.27 -1.64 -3.26
C ASN A 26 -11.88 -1.84 -2.69
N THR A 27 -10.87 -1.28 -3.36
CA THR A 27 -9.48 -1.30 -2.88
C THR A 27 -9.38 -0.57 -1.55
N VAL A 28 -10.01 0.60 -1.43
CA VAL A 28 -10.04 1.38 -0.18
C VAL A 28 -10.78 0.60 0.91
N ASN A 29 -11.94 0.01 0.59
CA ASN A 29 -12.67 -0.82 1.55
C ASN A 29 -11.80 -1.95 2.09
N ASN A 30 -11.07 -2.62 1.19
CA ASN A 30 -10.17 -3.70 1.55
C ASN A 30 -9.05 -3.21 2.49
N PHE A 31 -8.41 -2.14 2.13
CA PHE A 31 -7.29 -1.60 2.91
C PHE A 31 -7.76 -1.19 4.31
N ILE A 32 -8.88 -0.48 4.40
CA ILE A 32 -9.47 -0.08 5.69
C ILE A 32 -9.81 -1.30 6.54
N SER A 33 -10.42 -2.31 5.93
CA SER A 33 -10.77 -3.55 6.63
C SER A 33 -9.53 -4.21 7.24
N LEU A 34 -8.46 -4.33 6.47
CA LEU A 34 -7.21 -4.93 6.95
C LEU A 34 -6.55 -4.10 8.06
N VAL A 35 -6.55 -2.77 7.91
CA VAL A 35 -6.01 -1.88 8.94
C VAL A 35 -6.79 -2.05 10.25
N LYS A 36 -8.11 -2.04 10.19
CA LYS A 36 -8.97 -2.16 11.39
C LYS A 36 -8.80 -3.49 12.10
N LYS A 37 -8.48 -4.55 11.37
CA LYS A 37 -8.26 -5.89 11.92
C LYS A 37 -6.86 -6.07 12.52
N GLY A 38 -6.00 -5.06 12.42
CA GLY A 38 -4.62 -5.16 12.87
C GLY A 38 -3.76 -6.04 11.97
N PHE A 39 -4.20 -6.31 10.74
CA PHE A 39 -3.51 -7.23 9.83
C PHE A 39 -2.08 -6.80 9.53
N TYR A 40 -1.85 -5.49 9.39
CA TYR A 40 -0.55 -4.95 9.02
C TYR A 40 0.39 -4.76 10.20
N ASP A 41 -0.09 -4.89 11.43
CA ASP A 41 0.73 -4.67 12.62
C ASP A 41 1.84 -5.72 12.70
N GLY A 42 3.07 -5.25 12.85
CA GLY A 42 4.25 -6.11 12.90
C GLY A 42 4.80 -6.55 11.55
N LEU A 43 4.18 -6.16 10.45
CA LEU A 43 4.68 -6.52 9.12
C LEU A 43 5.79 -5.56 8.66
N VAL A 44 6.62 -6.02 7.73
CA VAL A 44 7.78 -5.26 7.26
C VAL A 44 7.60 -4.81 5.82
N PHE A 45 8.33 -3.76 5.44
CA PHE A 45 8.56 -3.45 4.03
C PHE A 45 9.64 -4.41 3.53
N HIS A 46 9.20 -5.50 2.91
CA HIS A 46 10.08 -6.62 2.54
C HIS A 46 10.81 -6.40 1.21
N ARG A 47 10.37 -5.44 0.41
CA ARG A 47 10.98 -5.13 -0.89
C ARG A 47 11.09 -3.62 -1.04
N VAL A 48 12.31 -3.14 -1.16
CA VAL A 48 12.61 -1.71 -1.21
C VAL A 48 13.56 -1.45 -2.37
N ILE A 49 13.15 -0.59 -3.29
CA ILE A 49 13.97 -0.22 -4.44
C ILE A 49 14.07 1.30 -4.48
N ARG A 50 15.26 1.81 -4.15
CA ARG A 50 15.55 3.23 -4.22
C ARG A 50 15.29 3.75 -5.64
N GLY A 51 14.63 4.90 -5.72
CA GLY A 51 14.24 5.48 -7.00
C GLY A 51 12.98 4.87 -7.60
N PHE A 52 12.33 3.94 -6.89
CA PHE A 52 11.13 3.26 -7.37
C PHE A 52 10.03 3.26 -6.28
N MET A 53 10.07 2.29 -5.36
CA MET A 53 8.98 2.15 -4.38
C MET A 53 9.43 1.35 -3.15
N ILE A 54 8.60 1.37 -2.10
CA ILE A 54 8.71 0.48 -0.95
C ILE A 54 7.45 -0.37 -0.88
N GLN A 55 7.61 -1.68 -0.73
CA GLN A 55 6.50 -2.65 -0.76
C GLN A 55 6.41 -3.42 0.55
N GLY A 56 5.21 -3.56 1.08
CA GLY A 56 4.95 -4.29 2.29
C GLY A 56 3.57 -4.93 2.28
N GLY A 57 3.10 -5.36 3.46
CA GLY A 57 1.76 -5.91 3.61
C GLY A 57 1.66 -7.42 3.40
N ASP A 58 2.80 -8.12 3.33
CA ASP A 58 2.82 -9.58 3.25
C ASP A 58 3.01 -10.16 4.64
N PRO A 59 2.03 -10.93 5.17
CA PRO A 59 2.17 -11.53 6.50
C PRO A 59 3.34 -12.52 6.61
N GLN A 60 3.83 -13.05 5.49
CA GLN A 60 5.00 -13.94 5.47
C GLN A 60 6.31 -13.17 5.23
N GLY A 61 6.24 -11.92 4.77
CA GLY A 61 7.42 -11.13 4.47
C GLY A 61 8.26 -11.63 3.31
N THR A 62 7.70 -12.45 2.42
CA THR A 62 8.42 -13.10 1.32
C THR A 62 8.03 -12.58 -0.07
N GLY A 63 6.91 -11.86 -0.16
CA GLY A 63 6.31 -11.47 -1.43
C GLY A 63 5.23 -12.44 -1.90
N MET A 64 5.06 -13.58 -1.22
CA MET A 64 4.13 -14.65 -1.65
C MET A 64 2.85 -14.71 -0.82
N GLY A 65 2.79 -14.05 0.33
CA GLY A 65 1.67 -14.14 1.24
C GLY A 65 0.59 -13.11 0.98
N GLY A 66 -0.56 -13.31 1.60
CA GLY A 66 -1.71 -12.43 1.49
C GLY A 66 -2.76 -12.71 2.56
N PRO A 67 -3.94 -12.12 2.43
CA PRO A 67 -4.98 -12.22 3.47
C PRO A 67 -5.88 -13.46 3.32
N GLY A 68 -5.62 -14.33 2.37
CA GLY A 68 -6.44 -15.51 2.11
C GLY A 68 -7.54 -15.29 1.09
N TYR A 69 -7.55 -14.15 0.42
CA TYR A 69 -8.49 -13.81 -0.66
C TYR A 69 -7.83 -12.82 -1.62
N SER A 70 -8.47 -12.60 -2.75
CA SER A 70 -8.06 -11.58 -3.72
C SER A 70 -9.23 -10.64 -4.03
N ILE A 71 -8.91 -9.46 -4.56
CA ILE A 71 -9.90 -8.47 -4.98
C ILE A 71 -9.71 -8.14 -6.46
N LYS A 72 -10.78 -7.69 -7.10
CA LYS A 72 -10.74 -7.25 -8.50
C LYS A 72 -9.85 -6.02 -8.62
N GLY A 73 -9.01 -5.98 -9.64
CA GLY A 73 -8.11 -4.86 -9.89
C GLY A 73 -8.84 -3.63 -10.41
N GLU A 74 -8.80 -2.55 -9.65
CA GLU A 74 -9.45 -1.29 -9.99
C GLU A 74 -8.47 -0.37 -10.70
N PHE A 75 -8.10 -0.74 -11.93
CA PHE A 75 -7.19 0.03 -12.77
C PHE A 75 -7.64 -0.03 -14.24
N THR A 76 -7.20 0.94 -15.02
CA THR A 76 -7.72 1.20 -16.35
C THR A 76 -7.60 0.01 -17.31
N TYR A 77 -6.45 -0.67 -17.32
CA TYR A 77 -6.28 -1.83 -18.21
C TYR A 77 -7.10 -3.06 -17.79
N ASN A 78 -7.73 -3.01 -16.62
CA ASN A 78 -8.68 -4.04 -16.17
C ASN A 78 -10.14 -3.59 -16.31
N GLY A 79 -10.38 -2.54 -17.09
CA GLY A 79 -11.73 -2.06 -17.37
C GLY A 79 -12.34 -1.18 -16.29
N PHE A 80 -11.54 -0.69 -15.36
CA PHE A 80 -12.00 0.21 -14.29
C PHE A 80 -11.26 1.54 -14.40
N SER A 81 -11.98 2.64 -14.63
CA SER A 81 -11.37 3.95 -14.82
C SER A 81 -10.65 4.40 -13.53
N ASN A 82 -9.35 4.57 -13.61
CA ASN A 82 -8.53 5.05 -12.50
C ASN A 82 -7.39 5.90 -13.07
N ASP A 83 -7.50 7.21 -12.89
CA ASP A 83 -6.57 8.19 -13.47
C ASP A 83 -5.46 8.63 -12.52
N LEU A 84 -5.37 8.02 -11.32
CA LEU A 84 -4.34 8.40 -10.35
C LEU A 84 -2.97 7.94 -10.84
N LYS A 85 -2.07 8.91 -10.98
CA LYS A 85 -0.71 8.65 -11.47
C LYS A 85 0.20 8.19 -10.34
N HIS A 86 1.17 7.34 -10.67
CA HIS A 86 2.14 6.83 -9.69
C HIS A 86 3.27 7.83 -9.50
N THR A 87 3.01 8.86 -8.72
CA THR A 87 3.95 9.91 -8.33
C THR A 87 4.41 9.70 -6.89
N PRO A 88 5.45 10.41 -6.40
CA PRO A 88 5.96 10.17 -5.04
C PRO A 88 4.88 10.21 -3.97
N GLY A 89 4.87 9.21 -3.10
CA GLY A 89 3.91 9.08 -2.01
C GLY A 89 2.62 8.35 -2.34
N VAL A 90 2.36 8.05 -3.60
CA VAL A 90 1.12 7.34 -3.99
C VAL A 90 1.15 5.90 -3.48
N LEU A 91 0.03 5.47 -2.87
CA LEU A 91 -0.20 4.08 -2.46
C LEU A 91 -0.89 3.34 -3.59
N SER A 92 -0.40 2.13 -3.88
CA SER A 92 -0.94 1.28 -4.95
C SER A 92 -0.87 -0.19 -4.52
N MET A 93 -1.74 -1.04 -5.08
CA MET A 93 -1.76 -2.46 -4.72
C MET A 93 -0.78 -3.26 -5.55
N ALA A 94 0.05 -4.04 -4.87
CA ALA A 94 0.84 -5.07 -5.52
C ALA A 94 -0.06 -6.23 -5.93
N ARG A 95 0.33 -6.94 -6.98
CA ARG A 95 -0.40 -8.09 -7.51
C ARG A 95 0.52 -9.01 -8.29
N ALA A 96 0.05 -10.21 -8.55
CA ALA A 96 0.69 -11.13 -9.49
C ALA A 96 0.31 -10.75 -10.93
N MET A 97 0.60 -11.64 -11.90
CA MET A 97 0.26 -11.40 -13.31
C MET A 97 -1.25 -11.27 -13.53
N ASP A 98 -2.05 -12.05 -12.80
CA ASP A 98 -3.51 -11.96 -12.85
C ASP A 98 -3.94 -10.57 -12.36
N PRO A 99 -4.69 -9.81 -13.16
CA PRO A 99 -5.15 -8.48 -12.75
C PRO A 99 -6.07 -8.48 -11.53
N ASN A 100 -6.65 -9.62 -11.17
CA ASN A 100 -7.55 -9.77 -10.02
C ASN A 100 -6.90 -10.57 -8.89
N SER A 101 -5.60 -10.40 -8.69
CA SER A 101 -4.82 -11.16 -7.70
C SER A 101 -4.35 -10.32 -6.52
N ALA A 102 -4.68 -9.04 -6.44
CA ALA A 102 -4.31 -8.22 -5.30
C ALA A 102 -5.00 -8.71 -4.03
N GLY A 103 -4.31 -8.62 -2.90
CA GLY A 103 -4.86 -9.02 -1.60
C GLY A 103 -4.50 -8.01 -0.53
N SER A 104 -3.34 -8.15 0.11
CA SER A 104 -2.91 -7.25 1.18
C SER A 104 -1.65 -6.48 0.86
N GLN A 105 -0.82 -6.96 -0.07
CA GLN A 105 0.44 -6.29 -0.35
C GLN A 105 0.20 -4.97 -1.09
N PHE A 106 0.90 -3.93 -0.65
CA PHE A 106 0.82 -2.61 -1.24
C PHE A 106 2.22 -2.03 -1.38
N PHE A 107 2.33 -0.98 -2.19
CA PHE A 107 3.59 -0.24 -2.27
C PHE A 107 3.32 1.25 -2.22
N ILE A 108 4.32 1.99 -1.76
CA ILE A 108 4.32 3.46 -1.70
C ILE A 108 5.42 3.94 -2.63
N MET A 109 5.08 4.85 -3.53
CA MET A 109 6.02 5.33 -4.52
C MET A 109 7.11 6.20 -3.90
N HIS A 110 8.37 5.94 -4.26
CA HIS A 110 9.49 6.81 -3.93
C HIS A 110 9.68 7.86 -5.02
N GLU A 111 9.66 7.43 -6.28
CA GLU A 111 9.79 8.32 -7.43
C GLU A 111 8.68 8.03 -8.45
N THR A 112 8.47 8.95 -9.39
CA THR A 112 7.45 8.79 -10.42
C THR A 112 7.78 7.62 -11.35
N SER A 113 6.78 6.74 -11.59
CA SER A 113 6.92 5.60 -12.49
C SER A 113 5.72 5.51 -13.42
N PRO A 114 5.75 6.23 -14.56
CA PRO A 114 4.59 6.30 -15.47
C PRO A 114 4.16 4.95 -16.04
N HIS A 115 5.07 3.98 -16.14
CA HIS A 115 4.76 2.65 -16.67
C HIS A 115 3.79 1.85 -15.79
N LEU A 116 3.57 2.29 -14.55
CA LEU A 116 2.60 1.65 -13.65
C LEU A 116 1.20 2.23 -13.81
N ASP A 117 1.08 3.41 -14.42
CA ASP A 117 -0.21 4.08 -14.53
C ASP A 117 -1.17 3.27 -15.39
N GLY A 118 -2.40 3.06 -14.89
CA GLY A 118 -3.38 2.24 -15.56
C GLY A 118 -3.16 0.74 -15.44
N GLN A 119 -2.06 0.28 -14.83
CA GLN A 119 -1.70 -1.13 -14.70
C GLN A 119 -1.85 -1.65 -13.27
N TYR A 120 -1.91 -0.76 -12.29
CA TYR A 120 -2.01 -1.08 -10.88
C TYR A 120 -3.04 -0.17 -10.22
N ALA A 121 -3.71 -0.68 -9.18
CA ALA A 121 -4.77 0.04 -8.48
C ALA A 121 -4.19 1.03 -7.48
N ALA A 122 -3.87 2.23 -7.94
CA ALA A 122 -3.50 3.34 -7.08
C ALA A 122 -4.73 3.81 -6.30
N PHE A 123 -4.60 4.05 -4.99
CA PHE A 123 -5.77 4.30 -4.15
C PHE A 123 -5.57 5.33 -3.04
N GLY A 124 -4.40 5.92 -2.93
CA GLY A 124 -4.15 6.92 -1.89
C GLY A 124 -2.82 7.62 -2.08
N LYS A 125 -2.49 8.50 -1.15
CA LYS A 125 -1.24 9.26 -1.21
C LYS A 125 -0.80 9.69 0.19
N VAL A 126 0.49 9.59 0.47
CA VAL A 126 1.09 10.10 1.70
C VAL A 126 0.95 11.62 1.71
N THR A 127 0.37 12.15 2.79
CA THR A 127 0.17 13.58 3.00
C THR A 127 1.09 14.15 4.05
N ASP A 128 1.62 13.30 4.92
CA ASP A 128 2.54 13.67 6.00
C ASP A 128 3.54 12.54 6.21
N GLY A 129 4.82 12.87 6.32
CA GLY A 129 5.86 11.88 6.51
C GLY A 129 6.47 11.33 5.22
N LEU A 130 6.43 12.08 4.13
CA LEU A 130 7.10 11.67 2.89
C LEU A 130 8.60 11.48 3.10
N ASP A 131 9.20 12.24 4.01
CA ASP A 131 10.59 12.04 4.40
C ASP A 131 10.85 10.67 5.00
N VAL A 132 9.86 10.08 5.69
CA VAL A 132 9.96 8.71 6.22
C VAL A 132 9.96 7.70 5.09
N VAL A 133 9.10 7.89 4.08
CA VAL A 133 9.11 7.05 2.87
C VAL A 133 10.48 7.11 2.20
N ASN A 134 11.01 8.32 2.03
CA ASN A 134 12.32 8.51 1.41
C ASN A 134 13.42 7.81 2.18
N LYS A 135 13.39 7.89 3.51
CA LYS A 135 14.38 7.24 4.36
C LYS A 135 14.33 5.72 4.24
N ILE A 136 13.12 5.15 4.24
CA ILE A 136 12.96 3.69 4.06
C ILE A 136 13.47 3.28 2.68
N ALA A 137 13.16 4.06 1.64
CA ALA A 137 13.60 3.76 0.28
C ALA A 137 15.12 3.76 0.10
N GLU A 138 15.85 4.42 1.02
CA GLU A 138 17.30 4.60 0.92
C GLU A 138 18.09 3.67 1.83
N VAL A 139 17.44 2.77 2.59
CA VAL A 139 18.15 1.85 3.47
C VAL A 139 18.95 0.82 2.64
N PRO A 140 20.08 0.31 3.20
CA PRO A 140 20.80 -0.77 2.53
C PRO A 140 19.92 -2.01 2.36
N THR A 141 20.02 -2.62 1.18
CA THR A 141 19.28 -3.83 0.83
C THR A 141 20.24 -4.90 0.32
N ASP A 142 19.78 -6.15 0.34
CA ASP A 142 20.49 -7.24 -0.31
C ASP A 142 20.16 -7.27 -1.82
N TYR A 143 20.72 -8.23 -2.55
CA TYR A 143 20.50 -8.31 -3.99
C TYR A 143 19.08 -8.74 -4.39
N SER A 144 18.24 -9.10 -3.41
CA SER A 144 16.82 -9.38 -3.61
C SER A 144 15.94 -8.18 -3.23
N ASP A 145 16.55 -7.01 -3.02
CA ASP A 145 15.88 -5.76 -2.64
C ASP A 145 15.22 -5.81 -1.26
N ARG A 146 15.70 -6.74 -0.41
CA ARG A 146 15.22 -6.84 0.96
C ARG A 146 16.10 -5.99 1.87
N PRO A 147 15.51 -5.11 2.70
CA PRO A 147 16.31 -4.33 3.65
C PRO A 147 17.14 -5.23 4.57
N LEU A 148 18.41 -4.86 4.77
CA LEU A 148 19.32 -5.60 5.67
C LEU A 148 18.83 -5.52 7.12
N GLU A 149 18.26 -4.37 7.51
CA GLU A 149 17.59 -4.21 8.80
C GLU A 149 16.08 -4.15 8.57
N PRO A 150 15.28 -4.92 9.32
CA PRO A 150 13.84 -4.93 9.12
C PRO A 150 13.24 -3.52 9.27
N GLN A 151 12.44 -3.13 8.28
CA GLN A 151 11.67 -1.88 8.31
C GLN A 151 10.24 -2.24 8.73
N MET A 152 10.01 -2.31 10.04
CA MET A 152 8.78 -2.86 10.60
C MET A 152 7.75 -1.77 10.89
N ILE A 153 6.51 -2.04 10.50
CA ILE A 153 5.34 -1.26 10.88
C ILE A 153 4.91 -1.76 12.26
N GLN A 154 4.98 -0.91 13.27
CA GLN A 154 4.55 -1.29 14.61
C GLN A 154 3.04 -1.44 14.66
N ASN A 155 2.32 -0.43 14.16
CA ASN A 155 0.87 -0.53 14.00
C ASN A 155 0.37 0.44 12.93
N MET A 156 -0.86 0.20 12.47
CA MET A 156 -1.56 1.09 11.56
C MET A 156 -2.96 1.35 12.11
N THR A 157 -3.39 2.61 11.99
CA THR A 157 -4.74 3.02 12.35
C THR A 157 -5.37 3.79 11.20
N VAL A 158 -6.70 3.86 11.20
CA VAL A 158 -7.42 4.62 10.19
C VAL A 158 -8.48 5.49 10.86
N ASP A 159 -8.54 6.76 10.44
CA ASP A 159 -9.61 7.68 10.81
C ASP A 159 -10.55 7.78 9.60
N THR A 160 -11.77 7.32 9.77
CA THR A 160 -12.79 7.35 8.72
C THR A 160 -13.75 8.53 8.87
N PHE A 161 -13.53 9.38 9.87
CA PHE A 161 -14.36 10.60 10.12
C PHE A 161 -15.83 10.29 10.23
N GLY A 162 -16.17 9.16 10.87
CA GLY A 162 -17.55 8.76 11.12
C GLY A 162 -18.24 8.09 9.94
N VAL A 163 -17.55 7.86 8.84
CA VAL A 163 -18.11 7.14 7.68
C VAL A 163 -17.84 5.65 7.84
N GLU A 164 -18.85 4.83 7.57
CA GLU A 164 -18.70 3.37 7.54
C GLU A 164 -18.30 2.92 6.14
N TYR A 165 -17.28 2.08 6.08
CA TYR A 165 -16.81 1.46 4.84
C TYR A 165 -17.11 -0.03 4.91
N PRO A 166 -17.80 -0.58 3.90
CA PRO A 166 -18.14 -2.02 3.93
C PRO A 166 -16.90 -2.89 3.76
N GLU A 167 -17.05 -4.17 4.13
CA GLU A 167 -16.01 -5.15 3.81
C GLU A 167 -15.84 -5.25 2.29
N PRO A 168 -14.65 -5.59 1.80
CA PRO A 168 -14.42 -5.64 0.36
C PRO A 168 -15.18 -6.80 -0.29
N GLU A 169 -15.54 -6.61 -1.55
CA GLU A 169 -15.96 -7.72 -2.40
C GLU A 169 -14.71 -8.48 -2.83
N THR A 170 -14.76 -9.81 -2.77
CA THR A 170 -13.62 -10.68 -3.11
C THR A 170 -13.93 -11.49 -4.38
N VAL A 171 -12.88 -11.95 -5.02
CA VAL A 171 -13.00 -12.81 -6.22
C VAL A 171 -12.61 -14.24 -5.92
#